data_89311d75d87f686fd1ada291165f1f3d
#
_entry.id   89311d75d87f686fd1ada291165f1f3d
#
_cell.length_a   1.000
_cell.length_b   1.000
_cell.length_c   1.000
_cell.angle_alpha   90.00
_cell.angle_beta   90.00
_cell.angle_gamma   90.00
#
_symmetry.space_group_name_H-M   'P 1'
#
loop_
_entity.id
_entity.type
_entity.pdbx_description
1 polymer ?
#
loop_
_entity_poly.entity_id
_entity_poly.type
_entity_poly.pdbx_seq_one_letter_code
_entity_poly.pdbx_strand_id
1 'polypeptide(L)'
;TLRGKVGDKFEITIKNEGSMAHSIDFHAGEVNPDETMKSIRPGEELTYKFTAHRSGIWMYHCSTMPMSLHIANGMAGNVIIDPPNLKPVDAEYNFMATDVFLGEENTGADAQRRPLRPHGL
;
A
#
# COMPACT_ATOMS: atom_id res chain seq x y z
N THR A 1 1.90 8.09 -4.86
CA THR A 1 1.66 7.29 -6.09
C THR A 1 2.98 7.03 -6.78
N LEU A 2 3.23 5.77 -7.13
CA LEU A 2 4.33 5.34 -7.99
C LEU A 2 3.80 5.19 -9.42
N ARG A 3 4.66 5.34 -10.43
CA ARG A 3 4.26 5.19 -11.83
C ARG A 3 5.38 4.60 -12.66
N GLY A 4 5.00 3.76 -13.61
CA GLY A 4 5.88 3.17 -14.62
C GLY A 4 5.07 2.66 -15.81
N LYS A 5 5.70 1.86 -16.66
CA LYS A 5 5.10 1.25 -17.85
C LYS A 5 5.17 -0.27 -17.77
N VAL A 6 4.36 -0.94 -18.55
CA VAL A 6 4.50 -2.38 -18.75
C VAL A 6 5.93 -2.71 -19.20
N GLY A 7 6.56 -3.65 -18.51
CA GLY A 7 7.95 -4.07 -18.71
C GLY A 7 8.97 -3.39 -17.80
N ASP A 8 8.60 -2.31 -17.12
CA ASP A 8 9.52 -1.62 -16.21
C ASP A 8 9.87 -2.51 -15.00
N LYS A 9 11.12 -2.40 -14.58
CA LYS A 9 11.62 -3.03 -13.35
C LYS A 9 11.63 -1.99 -12.24
N PHE A 10 10.92 -2.30 -11.17
CA PHE A 10 10.89 -1.48 -9.97
C PHE A 10 11.90 -2.00 -8.95
N GLU A 11 12.64 -1.07 -8.37
CA GLU A 11 13.50 -1.31 -7.21
C GLU A 11 13.18 -0.25 -6.17
N ILE A 12 12.56 -0.65 -5.06
CA ILE A 12 12.03 0.26 -4.06
C ILE A 12 12.59 -0.14 -2.70
N THR A 13 13.41 0.72 -2.11
CA THR A 13 13.93 0.52 -0.76
C THR A 13 13.04 1.22 0.24
N ILE A 14 12.53 0.47 1.19
CA ILE A 14 11.76 0.95 2.32
C ILE A 14 12.62 0.87 3.56
N LYS A 15 12.76 2.00 4.26
CA LYS A 15 13.37 2.08 5.58
C LYS A 15 12.28 2.27 6.62
N ASN A 16 12.28 1.45 7.64
CA ASN A 16 11.34 1.56 8.73
C ASN A 16 11.86 2.52 9.81
N GLU A 17 11.38 3.75 9.83
CA GLU A 17 11.69 4.76 10.84
C GLU A 17 10.61 4.85 11.94
N GLY A 18 9.61 3.98 11.89
CA GLY A 18 8.55 3.88 12.89
C GLY A 18 8.96 3.07 14.12
N SER A 19 8.02 2.92 15.04
CA SER A 19 8.19 2.14 16.28
C SER A 19 7.68 0.70 16.20
N MET A 20 7.01 0.34 15.12
CA MET A 20 6.42 -0.98 14.87
C MET A 20 7.05 -1.65 13.66
N ALA A 21 6.91 -2.97 13.57
CA ALA A 21 7.30 -3.69 12.35
C ALA A 21 6.31 -3.37 11.21
N HIS A 22 6.83 -3.24 9.99
CA HIS A 22 6.08 -2.99 8.77
C HIS A 22 6.57 -3.86 7.62
N SER A 23 5.75 -4.00 6.60
CA SER A 23 6.12 -4.62 5.32
C SER A 23 5.29 -3.98 4.22
N ILE A 24 5.65 -4.20 2.96
CA ILE A 24 4.83 -3.72 1.84
C ILE A 24 4.62 -4.84 0.84
N ASP A 25 3.37 -5.01 0.42
CA ASP A 25 2.99 -5.82 -0.72
C ASP A 25 2.67 -4.90 -1.91
N PHE A 26 3.38 -5.08 -3.01
CA PHE A 26 3.16 -4.37 -4.27
C PHE A 26 2.40 -5.26 -5.24
N HIS A 27 1.08 -5.10 -5.34
CA HIS A 27 0.24 -5.92 -6.23
C HIS A 27 0.66 -5.85 -7.71
N ALA A 28 1.26 -4.75 -8.14
CA ALA A 28 1.78 -4.59 -9.51
C ALA A 28 2.90 -5.58 -9.88
N GLY A 29 3.55 -6.17 -8.88
CA GLY A 29 4.59 -7.17 -9.08
C GLY A 29 4.05 -8.57 -9.39
N GLU A 30 2.79 -8.84 -9.01
CA GLU A 30 2.15 -10.16 -9.13
C GLU A 30 3.03 -11.29 -8.57
N VAL A 31 3.85 -10.97 -7.56
CA VAL A 31 4.75 -11.91 -6.90
C VAL A 31 4.00 -12.60 -5.76
N ASN A 32 4.38 -13.85 -5.48
CA ASN A 32 3.79 -14.57 -4.35
C ASN A 32 4.00 -13.77 -3.05
N PRO A 33 2.94 -13.45 -2.30
CA PRO A 33 3.05 -12.75 -1.02
C PRO A 33 4.05 -13.35 -0.05
N ASP A 34 4.18 -14.66 0.01
CA ASP A 34 5.13 -15.36 0.89
C ASP A 34 6.60 -14.97 0.61
N GLU A 35 6.89 -14.49 -0.58
CA GLU A 35 8.24 -14.05 -0.97
C GLU A 35 8.49 -12.58 -0.63
N THR A 36 7.45 -11.75 -0.68
CA THR A 36 7.57 -10.29 -0.60
C THR A 36 7.13 -9.71 0.74
N MET A 37 6.23 -10.39 1.48
CA MET A 37 5.66 -9.90 2.73
C MET A 37 6.61 -10.11 3.93
N LYS A 38 7.85 -9.66 3.80
CA LYS A 38 8.83 -9.71 4.90
C LYS A 38 8.69 -8.48 5.76
N SER A 39 8.34 -8.66 7.03
CA SER A 39 8.31 -7.56 8.00
C SER A 39 9.71 -7.08 8.34
N ILE A 40 9.90 -5.78 8.27
CA ILE A 40 11.10 -5.06 8.70
C ILE A 40 10.86 -4.40 10.06
N ARG A 41 11.81 -4.54 10.97
CA ARG A 41 11.74 -3.94 12.31
C ARG A 41 12.13 -2.47 12.28
N PRO A 42 11.82 -1.71 13.34
CA PRO A 42 12.34 -0.36 13.49
C PRO A 42 13.86 -0.27 13.23
N GLY A 43 14.25 0.65 12.34
CA GLY A 43 15.63 0.87 11.93
C GLY A 43 16.13 -0.02 10.79
N GLU A 44 15.40 -1.06 10.42
CA GLU A 44 15.75 -1.94 9.29
C GLU A 44 15.26 -1.37 7.97
N GLU A 45 15.87 -1.84 6.88
CA GLU A 45 15.45 -1.55 5.53
C GLU A 45 15.34 -2.82 4.69
N LEU A 46 14.50 -2.78 3.66
CA LEU A 46 14.32 -3.86 2.69
C LEU A 46 14.09 -3.28 1.31
N THR A 47 14.78 -3.84 0.32
CA THR A 47 14.59 -3.48 -1.09
C THR A 47 13.67 -4.50 -1.76
N TYR A 48 12.55 -4.00 -2.27
CA TYR A 48 11.59 -4.75 -3.07
C TYR A 48 11.93 -4.61 -4.54
N LYS A 49 11.93 -5.74 -5.27
CA LYS A 49 12.21 -5.76 -6.70
C LYS A 49 11.11 -6.53 -7.42
N PHE A 50 10.51 -5.93 -8.43
CA PHE A 50 9.53 -6.58 -9.28
C PHE A 50 9.51 -6.01 -10.69
N THR A 51 8.94 -6.76 -11.63
CA THR A 51 8.68 -6.31 -13.00
C THR A 51 7.18 -6.13 -13.18
N ALA A 52 6.77 -5.00 -13.71
CA ALA A 52 5.37 -4.73 -14.00
C ALA A 52 4.96 -5.42 -15.31
N HIS A 53 4.22 -6.50 -15.23
CA HIS A 53 3.82 -7.28 -16.40
C HIS A 53 2.52 -6.81 -17.04
N ARG A 54 1.64 -6.17 -16.28
CA ARG A 54 0.32 -5.72 -16.72
C ARG A 54 0.08 -4.26 -16.40
N SER A 55 -0.58 -3.58 -17.31
CA SER A 55 -1.05 -2.21 -17.09
C SER A 55 -2.21 -2.16 -16.09
N GLY A 56 -2.41 -1.01 -15.47
CA GLY A 56 -3.51 -0.78 -14.54
C GLY A 56 -3.13 0.12 -13.38
N ILE A 57 -4.10 0.32 -12.49
CA ILE A 57 -3.88 0.97 -11.20
C ILE A 57 -3.88 -0.13 -10.15
N TRP A 58 -2.74 -0.32 -9.52
CA TRP A 58 -2.45 -1.39 -8.59
C TRP A 58 -2.31 -0.83 -7.19
N MET A 59 -2.78 -1.57 -6.20
CA MET A 59 -2.60 -1.21 -4.81
C MET A 59 -1.23 -1.66 -4.29
N TYR A 60 -0.67 -0.90 -3.36
CA TYR A 60 0.33 -1.40 -2.41
C TYR A 60 -0.14 -1.11 -0.99
N HIS A 61 0.20 -1.96 -0.05
CA HIS A 61 -0.19 -1.77 1.34
C HIS A 61 0.75 -2.49 2.30
N CYS A 62 0.72 -2.08 3.58
CA CYS A 62 1.39 -2.83 4.63
C CYS A 62 0.71 -4.20 4.84
N SER A 63 1.51 -5.25 4.93
CA SER A 63 1.04 -6.63 5.08
C SER A 63 1.34 -7.23 6.45
N THR A 64 2.03 -6.48 7.32
CA THR A 64 2.33 -6.93 8.69
C THR A 64 1.04 -7.00 9.51
N MET A 65 0.89 -8.07 10.27
CA MET A 65 -0.28 -8.26 11.13
C MET A 65 -0.28 -7.32 12.35
N PRO A 66 -1.42 -6.78 12.77
CA PRO A 66 -2.73 -6.90 12.13
C PRO A 66 -2.86 -5.96 10.92
N MET A 67 -2.95 -6.53 9.74
CA MET A 67 -2.89 -5.82 8.46
C MET A 67 -3.96 -4.73 8.32
N SER A 68 -5.19 -5.01 8.76
CA SER A 68 -6.29 -4.04 8.75
C SER A 68 -5.99 -2.78 9.54
N LEU A 69 -5.27 -2.89 10.66
CA LEU A 69 -4.86 -1.75 11.47
C LEU A 69 -3.88 -0.85 10.72
N HIS A 70 -2.86 -1.45 10.09
CA HIS A 70 -1.86 -0.72 9.33
C HIS A 70 -2.49 0.00 8.12
N ILE A 71 -3.39 -0.67 7.38
CA ILE A 71 -4.11 -0.08 6.26
C ILE A 71 -5.03 1.06 6.73
N ALA A 72 -5.78 0.86 7.81
CA ALA A 72 -6.66 1.87 8.38
C ALA A 72 -5.91 3.14 8.83
N ASN A 73 -4.64 2.99 9.22
CA ASN A 73 -3.74 4.11 9.55
C ASN A 73 -3.07 4.73 8.31
N GLY A 74 -3.54 4.41 7.11
CA GLY A 74 -3.09 5.05 5.87
C GLY A 74 -1.89 4.40 5.20
N MET A 75 -1.47 3.20 5.61
CA MET A 75 -0.35 2.50 4.98
C MET A 75 -0.78 1.76 3.70
N ALA A 76 -1.28 2.50 2.75
CA ALA A 76 -1.67 2.02 1.43
C ALA A 76 -1.50 3.12 0.38
N GLY A 77 -1.40 2.74 -0.88
CA GLY A 77 -1.30 3.68 -1.99
C GLY A 77 -1.40 2.98 -3.35
N ASN A 78 -1.18 3.76 -4.41
CA ASN A 78 -1.33 3.29 -5.78
C ASN A 78 0.00 3.21 -6.52
N VAL A 79 0.13 2.18 -7.35
CA VAL A 79 1.13 2.07 -8.43
C VAL A 79 0.38 2.10 -9.75
N ILE A 80 0.67 3.08 -10.59
CA ILE A 80 0.10 3.20 -11.92
C ILE A 80 1.07 2.58 -12.92
N ILE A 81 0.62 1.61 -13.68
CA ILE A 81 1.38 0.99 -14.76
C ILE A 81 0.71 1.33 -16.08
N ASP A 82 1.34 2.20 -16.84
CA ASP A 82 0.84 2.65 -18.13
C ASP A 82 0.86 1.53 -19.16
N PRO A 83 -0.21 1.38 -19.97
CA PRO A 83 -0.19 0.48 -21.12
C PRO A 83 0.77 0.98 -22.21
N PRO A 84 1.23 0.10 -23.10
CA PRO A 84 1.89 0.53 -24.31
C PRO A 84 0.96 1.47 -25.11
N ASN A 85 1.52 2.53 -25.66
CA ASN A 85 0.79 3.48 -26.51
C ASN A 85 -0.33 4.28 -25.80
N LEU A 86 -0.18 4.55 -24.50
CA LEU A 86 -1.06 5.49 -23.82
C LEU A 86 -0.99 6.85 -24.50
N LYS A 87 -2.16 7.35 -24.92
CA LYS A 87 -2.24 8.67 -25.55
C LYS A 87 -2.12 9.77 -24.49
N PRO A 88 -1.47 10.89 -24.82
CA PRO A 88 -1.47 12.04 -23.93
C PRO A 88 -2.88 12.57 -23.72
N VAL A 89 -3.12 13.10 -22.52
CA VAL A 89 -4.37 13.75 -22.11
C VAL A 89 -4.07 15.15 -21.59
N ASP A 90 -5.06 16.04 -21.59
CA ASP A 90 -4.87 17.41 -21.13
C ASP A 90 -4.75 17.50 -19.61
N ALA A 91 -5.36 16.57 -18.89
CA ALA A 91 -5.28 16.49 -17.44
C ALA A 91 -5.49 15.03 -16.97
N GLU A 92 -4.88 14.70 -15.84
CA GLU A 92 -5.01 13.38 -15.20
C GLU A 92 -5.20 13.56 -13.70
N TYR A 93 -6.11 12.79 -13.14
CA TYR A 93 -6.39 12.76 -11.70
C TYR A 93 -6.33 11.32 -11.20
N ASN A 94 -5.56 11.10 -10.13
CA ASN A 94 -5.51 9.83 -9.43
C ASN A 94 -6.26 9.95 -8.11
N PHE A 95 -7.32 9.17 -7.96
CA PHE A 95 -8.13 9.13 -6.75
C PHE A 95 -7.91 7.82 -6.00
N MET A 96 -7.78 7.94 -4.70
CA MET A 96 -7.79 6.80 -3.79
C MET A 96 -8.82 7.07 -2.70
N ALA A 97 -9.85 6.22 -2.63
CA ALA A 97 -10.83 6.25 -1.56
C ALA A 97 -10.32 5.43 -0.37
N THR A 98 -10.44 5.97 0.83
CA THR A 98 -10.09 5.29 2.07
C THR A 98 -11.07 5.67 3.17
N ASP A 99 -11.31 4.74 4.08
CA ASP A 99 -12.06 5.01 5.30
C ASP A 99 -11.16 5.75 6.30
N VAL A 100 -11.75 6.73 7.00
CA VAL A 100 -11.08 7.47 8.07
C VAL A 100 -11.75 7.12 9.40
N PHE A 101 -10.96 6.64 10.33
CA PHE A 101 -11.40 6.26 11.67
C PHE A 101 -10.95 7.34 12.66
N LEU A 102 -11.92 8.01 13.28
CA LEU A 102 -11.68 9.13 14.20
C LEU A 102 -11.74 8.73 15.69
N GLY A 103 -11.59 7.43 15.99
CA GLY A 103 -11.50 6.93 17.36
C GLY A 103 -10.09 7.02 17.94
N GLU A 104 -9.89 6.40 19.09
CA GLU A 104 -8.56 6.28 19.69
C GLU A 104 -7.63 5.49 18.77
N GLU A 105 -6.38 5.91 18.69
CA GLU A 105 -5.36 5.26 17.87
C GLU A 105 -5.24 3.78 18.21
N ASN A 106 -5.13 2.96 17.16
CA ASN A 106 -4.83 1.53 17.24
C ASN A 106 -5.89 0.67 17.96
N THR A 107 -7.09 1.17 18.19
CA THR A 107 -8.16 0.38 18.80
C THR A 107 -8.88 -0.51 17.80
N GLY A 108 -8.98 -0.15 16.53
CA GLY A 108 -9.53 -0.92 15.40
C GLY A 108 -11.01 -1.32 15.53
N ALA A 109 -11.45 -1.70 16.70
CA ALA A 109 -12.84 -2.07 17.02
C ALA A 109 -13.11 -1.85 18.52
N ASP A 110 -14.37 -1.62 18.87
CA ASP A 110 -14.79 -1.56 20.26
C ASP A 110 -14.73 -2.95 20.95
N ALA A 111 -14.89 -2.96 22.26
CA ALA A 111 -14.84 -4.20 23.06
C ALA A 111 -15.88 -5.26 22.62
N GLN A 112 -16.93 -4.88 21.91
CA GLN A 112 -17.93 -5.76 21.32
C GLN A 112 -17.63 -6.13 19.87
N ARG A 113 -16.44 -5.82 19.34
CA ARG A 113 -16.02 -6.04 17.96
C ARG A 113 -16.88 -5.30 16.93
N ARG A 114 -17.51 -4.21 17.31
CA ARG A 114 -18.20 -3.33 16.38
C ARG A 114 -17.17 -2.40 15.73
N PRO A 115 -17.26 -2.15 14.41
CA PRO A 115 -16.42 -1.13 13.79
C PRO A 115 -16.65 0.21 14.47
N LEU A 116 -15.57 0.96 14.70
CA LEU A 116 -15.67 2.32 15.21
C LEU A 116 -16.55 3.13 14.25
N ARG A 117 -17.65 3.69 14.74
CA ARG A 117 -18.46 4.57 13.92
C ARG A 117 -17.67 5.87 13.72
N PRO A 118 -17.60 6.41 12.50
CA PRO A 118 -17.11 7.76 12.32
C PRO A 118 -17.94 8.68 13.19
N HIS A 119 -17.30 9.49 14.00
CA HIS A 119 -17.99 10.51 14.77
C HIS A 119 -18.68 11.46 13.78
N GLY A 120 -19.99 11.47 13.85
CA GLY A 120 -20.99 12.16 13.05
C GLY A 120 -20.50 13.24 12.09
N LEU A 121 -20.83 13.02 10.84
CA LEU A 121 -21.22 14.09 9.95
C LEU A 121 -22.67 14.43 10.21
#